data_b3c3ca613cabd11cbba3e725f2aab1fd
#
_entry.id   b3c3ca613cabd11cbba3e725f2aab1fd
#
_cell.length_a   1.000
_cell.length_b   1.000
_cell.length_c   1.000
_cell.angle_alpha   90.00
_cell.angle_beta   90.00
_cell.angle_gamma   90.00
#
_symmetry.space_group_name_H-M   'P 1'
#
loop_
_entity.id
_entity.type
_entity.pdbx_description
1 polymer ?
#
loop_
_entity_poly.entity_id
_entity_poly.type
_entity_poly.pdbx_seq_one_letter_code
_entity_poly.pdbx_strand_id
1 'polypeptide(L)'
;EIGILGRNFNRMSAQLEKTVSELKSANNQLQKDIEQKEKIEDMRNEFLGNVSHELKTPIALIQGYAEGLKEGVNDDPESREFYCDVIMDEAGKMNRMVKNLLTLNQLEFGSDEVEFERFDVVSLVKGVISSCEILIQQAGAEVDFVADETAYAWADEFKTEQVVRNYLTNAIHHVENEKRIEVRVIKDGDKVRVTVFNSGKPIPEEDVPKLWDKFYKVDKAHTREYGGNGIGLSIVKAIMESFHQKYGVKNFDNGVEFWFELDAGNSGNGENTLTQ
;
A
#
# COMPACT_ATOMS: atom_id res chain seq x y z
N GLU A 1 24.13 10.61 -68.58
CA GLU A 1 23.62 9.35 -68.08
C GLU A 1 24.32 8.90 -66.75
N ILE A 2 25.68 8.93 -66.73
CA ILE A 2 26.47 8.51 -65.50
C ILE A 2 26.14 9.37 -64.27
N GLY A 3 25.94 10.69 -64.45
CA GLY A 3 25.59 11.58 -63.36
C GLY A 3 24.17 11.36 -62.78
N ILE A 4 23.23 10.82 -63.54
CA ILE A 4 21.89 10.44 -63.10
C ILE A 4 21.95 9.14 -62.30
N LEU A 5 22.75 8.19 -62.79
CA LEU A 5 22.97 6.91 -62.06
C LEU A 5 23.62 7.12 -60.70
N GLY A 6 24.63 7.98 -60.61
CA GLY A 6 25.27 8.32 -59.33
C GLY A 6 24.33 8.99 -58.34
N ARG A 7 23.45 9.90 -58.78
CA ARG A 7 22.44 10.51 -57.89
C ARG A 7 21.40 9.51 -57.40
N ASN A 8 20.94 8.59 -58.25
CA ASN A 8 20.00 7.56 -57.87
C ASN A 8 20.62 6.57 -56.85
N PHE A 9 21.89 6.20 -57.07
CA PHE A 9 22.63 5.36 -56.12
C PHE A 9 22.79 6.02 -54.75
N ASN A 10 23.22 7.27 -54.71
CA ASN A 10 23.34 8.00 -53.42
C ASN A 10 22.00 8.16 -52.73
N ARG A 11 20.90 8.37 -53.46
CA ARG A 11 19.57 8.44 -52.90
C ARG A 11 19.12 7.10 -52.32
N MET A 12 19.39 5.98 -53.02
CA MET A 12 19.11 4.63 -52.49
C MET A 12 19.95 4.31 -51.26
N SER A 13 21.24 4.67 -51.25
CA SER A 13 22.11 4.47 -50.09
C SER A 13 21.61 5.24 -48.86
N ALA A 14 21.27 6.52 -49.04
CA ALA A 14 20.72 7.33 -47.96
C ALA A 14 19.36 6.79 -47.44
N GLN A 15 18.51 6.30 -48.38
CA GLN A 15 17.24 5.66 -48.00
C GLN A 15 17.48 4.37 -47.20
N LEU A 16 18.44 3.54 -47.62
CA LEU A 16 18.82 2.31 -46.94
C LEU A 16 19.35 2.59 -45.54
N GLU A 17 20.27 3.55 -45.40
CA GLU A 17 20.80 3.96 -44.08
C GLU A 17 19.70 4.42 -43.16
N LYS A 18 18.76 5.23 -43.64
CA LYS A 18 17.60 5.69 -42.88
C LYS A 18 16.73 4.51 -42.43
N THR A 19 16.38 3.59 -43.34
CA THR A 19 15.55 2.42 -43.02
C THR A 19 16.23 1.48 -42.01
N VAL A 20 17.54 1.27 -42.14
CA VAL A 20 18.34 0.48 -41.20
C VAL A 20 18.36 1.14 -39.81
N SER A 21 18.49 2.47 -39.74
CA SER A 21 18.44 3.21 -38.49
C SER A 21 17.06 3.13 -37.81
N GLU A 22 15.99 3.29 -38.58
CA GLU A 22 14.60 3.15 -38.11
C GLU A 22 14.31 1.72 -37.61
N LEU A 23 14.76 0.70 -38.36
CA LEU A 23 14.65 -0.70 -37.96
C LEU A 23 15.41 -1.00 -36.65
N LYS A 24 16.62 -0.46 -36.50
CA LYS A 24 17.41 -0.60 -35.27
C LYS A 24 16.71 0.06 -34.07
N SER A 25 16.14 1.24 -34.26
CA SER A 25 15.40 1.95 -33.20
C SER A 25 14.14 1.18 -32.79
N ALA A 26 13.35 0.70 -33.78
CA ALA A 26 12.16 -0.11 -33.54
C ALA A 26 12.49 -1.43 -32.81
N ASN A 27 13.57 -2.10 -33.22
CA ASN A 27 14.02 -3.33 -32.54
C ASN A 27 14.44 -3.09 -31.10
N ASN A 28 15.18 -2.01 -30.84
CA ASN A 28 15.55 -1.64 -29.48
C ASN A 28 14.32 -1.30 -28.60
N GLN A 29 13.30 -0.67 -29.20
CA GLN A 29 12.05 -0.40 -28.46
C GLN A 29 11.30 -1.68 -28.15
N LEU A 30 11.15 -2.58 -29.13
CA LEU A 30 10.51 -3.90 -28.95
C LEU A 30 11.23 -4.73 -27.88
N GLN A 31 12.55 -4.69 -27.83
CA GLN A 31 13.32 -5.40 -26.81
C GLN A 31 13.00 -4.89 -25.41
N LYS A 32 12.95 -3.56 -25.24
CA LYS A 32 12.55 -2.94 -23.96
C LYS A 32 11.12 -3.29 -23.56
N ASP A 33 10.20 -3.31 -24.52
CA ASP A 33 8.80 -3.65 -24.28
C ASP A 33 8.65 -5.12 -23.87
N ILE A 34 9.44 -6.04 -24.45
CA ILE A 34 9.49 -7.45 -24.06
C ILE A 34 10.03 -7.59 -22.64
N GLU A 35 11.18 -6.98 -22.33
CA GLU A 35 11.77 -7.03 -20.97
C GLU A 35 10.80 -6.47 -19.90
N GLN A 36 10.06 -5.41 -20.26
CA GLN A 36 9.04 -4.85 -19.37
C GLN A 36 7.86 -5.80 -19.16
N LYS A 37 7.40 -6.47 -20.24
CA LYS A 37 6.33 -7.47 -20.14
C LYS A 37 6.73 -8.68 -19.31
N GLU A 38 7.93 -9.22 -19.53
CA GLU A 38 8.46 -10.33 -18.74
C GLU A 38 8.52 -9.98 -17.25
N LYS A 39 9.02 -8.78 -16.93
CA LYS A 39 9.05 -8.30 -15.54
C LYS A 39 7.66 -8.20 -14.91
N ILE A 40 6.66 -7.73 -15.67
CA ILE A 40 5.26 -7.66 -15.20
C ILE A 40 4.71 -9.06 -14.96
N GLU A 41 5.01 -10.01 -15.86
CA GLU A 41 4.54 -11.40 -15.74
C GLU A 41 5.18 -12.11 -14.54
N ASP A 42 6.46 -11.92 -14.32
CA ASP A 42 7.17 -12.44 -13.14
C ASP A 42 6.58 -11.89 -11.84
N MET A 43 6.36 -10.57 -11.75
CA MET A 43 5.72 -9.95 -10.59
C MET A 43 4.29 -10.47 -10.37
N ARG A 44 3.53 -10.74 -11.45
CA ARG A 44 2.19 -11.33 -11.34
C ARG A 44 2.24 -12.78 -10.82
N ASN A 45 3.18 -13.57 -11.30
CA ASN A 45 3.34 -14.95 -10.86
C ASN A 45 3.79 -15.03 -9.40
N GLU A 46 4.72 -14.19 -8.98
CA GLU A 46 5.13 -14.05 -7.59
C GLU A 46 3.95 -13.64 -6.69
N PHE A 47 3.16 -12.64 -7.13
CA PHE A 47 1.96 -12.21 -6.43
C PHE A 47 0.97 -13.36 -6.22
N LEU A 48 0.64 -14.13 -7.28
CA LEU A 48 -0.27 -15.26 -7.18
C LEU A 48 0.29 -16.37 -6.29
N GLY A 49 1.58 -16.62 -6.33
CA GLY A 49 2.28 -17.54 -5.43
C GLY A 49 2.14 -17.14 -3.97
N ASN A 50 2.37 -15.87 -3.66
CA ASN A 50 2.26 -15.31 -2.32
C ASN A 50 0.81 -15.35 -1.81
N VAL A 51 -0.18 -14.98 -2.64
CA VAL A 51 -1.61 -15.11 -2.31
C VAL A 51 -1.97 -16.55 -1.95
N SER A 52 -1.54 -17.50 -2.78
CA SER A 52 -1.82 -18.92 -2.56
C SER A 52 -1.22 -19.42 -1.25
N HIS A 53 0.00 -18.98 -0.93
CA HIS A 53 0.69 -19.36 0.31
C HIS A 53 0.02 -18.76 1.55
N GLU A 54 -0.31 -17.47 1.51
CA GLU A 54 -0.95 -16.76 2.63
C GLU A 54 -2.40 -17.23 2.89
N LEU A 55 -3.10 -17.76 1.87
CA LEU A 55 -4.42 -18.39 2.02
C LEU A 55 -4.35 -19.84 2.52
N LYS A 56 -3.32 -20.60 2.14
CA LYS A 56 -3.21 -22.01 2.51
C LYS A 56 -3.09 -22.22 4.01
N THR A 57 -2.37 -21.35 4.70
CA THR A 57 -2.14 -21.45 6.16
C THR A 57 -3.44 -21.33 6.96
N PRO A 58 -4.26 -20.26 6.84
CA PRO A 58 -5.53 -20.17 7.57
C PRO A 58 -6.53 -21.27 7.19
N ILE A 59 -6.57 -21.68 5.90
CA ILE A 59 -7.43 -22.79 5.47
C ILE A 59 -7.05 -24.08 6.21
N ALA A 60 -5.75 -24.40 6.30
CA ALA A 60 -5.29 -25.59 7.00
C ALA A 60 -5.62 -25.57 8.49
N LEU A 61 -5.53 -24.38 9.14
CA LEU A 61 -5.92 -24.22 10.53
C LEU A 61 -7.43 -24.42 10.72
N ILE A 62 -8.26 -23.77 9.88
CA ILE A 62 -9.72 -23.95 9.91
C ILE A 62 -10.09 -25.42 9.74
N GLN A 63 -9.48 -26.12 8.79
CA GLN A 63 -9.73 -27.55 8.56
C GLN A 63 -9.33 -28.39 9.77
N GLY A 64 -8.13 -28.19 10.33
CA GLY A 64 -7.66 -28.96 11.48
C GLY A 64 -8.52 -28.77 12.72
N TYR A 65 -8.92 -27.56 13.05
CA TYR A 65 -9.79 -27.27 14.19
C TYR A 65 -11.23 -27.80 13.95
N ALA A 66 -11.74 -27.70 12.73
CA ALA A 66 -13.05 -28.25 12.39
C ALA A 66 -13.05 -29.79 12.45
N GLU A 67 -11.98 -30.47 12.00
CA GLU A 67 -11.81 -31.92 12.15
C GLU A 67 -11.74 -32.31 13.66
N GLY A 68 -10.98 -31.56 14.47
CA GLY A 68 -10.93 -31.79 15.91
C GLY A 68 -12.30 -31.68 16.59
N LEU A 69 -13.11 -30.70 16.20
CA LEU A 69 -14.51 -30.56 16.68
C LEU A 69 -15.37 -31.76 16.24
N LYS A 70 -15.21 -32.23 15.00
CA LYS A 70 -15.98 -33.34 14.43
C LYS A 70 -15.64 -34.68 15.10
N GLU A 71 -14.38 -34.90 15.40
CA GLU A 71 -13.90 -36.16 16.01
C GLU A 71 -14.11 -36.20 17.53
N GLY A 72 -14.56 -35.09 18.15
CA GLY A 72 -14.79 -35.03 19.60
C GLY A 72 -13.50 -35.15 20.40
N VAL A 73 -12.37 -34.73 19.84
CA VAL A 73 -11.05 -34.85 20.49
C VAL A 73 -11.03 -34.13 21.85
N ASN A 74 -11.84 -33.07 22.00
CA ASN A 74 -12.03 -32.36 23.26
C ASN A 74 -13.53 -32.16 23.51
N ASP A 75 -14.10 -32.96 24.39
CA ASP A 75 -15.53 -32.92 24.72
C ASP A 75 -15.89 -31.85 25.78
N ASP A 76 -14.88 -31.13 26.32
CA ASP A 76 -15.14 -30.06 27.27
C ASP A 76 -15.59 -28.76 26.55
N PRO A 77 -16.52 -27.99 27.17
CA PRO A 77 -17.07 -26.80 26.54
C PRO A 77 -16.04 -25.71 26.24
N GLU A 78 -15.00 -25.56 27.07
CA GLU A 78 -13.97 -24.52 26.94
C GLU A 78 -13.07 -24.78 25.73
N SER A 79 -12.66 -26.02 25.52
CA SER A 79 -11.90 -26.41 24.33
C SER A 79 -12.70 -26.26 23.04
N ARG A 80 -14.01 -26.54 23.08
CA ARG A 80 -14.90 -26.33 21.92
C ARG A 80 -15.05 -24.88 21.56
N GLU A 81 -15.21 -24.02 22.55
CA GLU A 81 -15.29 -22.56 22.36
C GLU A 81 -13.98 -22.04 21.77
N PHE A 82 -12.83 -22.41 22.32
CA PHE A 82 -11.52 -22.07 21.76
C PHE A 82 -11.36 -22.49 20.29
N TYR A 83 -11.79 -23.71 19.92
CA TYR A 83 -11.72 -24.18 18.51
C TYR A 83 -12.60 -23.33 17.58
N CYS A 84 -13.80 -22.98 18.03
CA CYS A 84 -14.69 -22.12 17.29
C CYS A 84 -14.10 -20.71 17.12
N ASP A 85 -13.51 -20.14 18.17
CA ASP A 85 -12.87 -18.83 18.12
C ASP A 85 -11.70 -18.80 17.13
N VAL A 86 -10.83 -19.82 17.13
CA VAL A 86 -9.73 -19.91 16.15
C VAL A 86 -10.27 -19.99 14.73
N ILE A 87 -11.32 -20.76 14.47
CA ILE A 87 -11.95 -20.86 13.14
C ILE A 87 -12.50 -19.49 12.71
N MET A 88 -13.18 -18.78 13.61
CA MET A 88 -13.76 -17.47 13.35
C MET A 88 -12.67 -16.42 13.09
N ASP A 89 -11.59 -16.42 13.85
CA ASP A 89 -10.47 -15.50 13.69
C ASP A 89 -9.76 -15.71 12.34
N GLU A 90 -9.47 -16.96 11.99
CA GLU A 90 -8.83 -17.28 10.72
C GLU A 90 -9.71 -16.93 9.51
N ALA A 91 -11.01 -17.21 9.60
CA ALA A 91 -11.98 -16.79 8.58
C ALA A 91 -12.04 -15.24 8.46
N GLY A 92 -11.98 -14.52 9.58
CA GLY A 92 -11.89 -13.07 9.62
C GLY A 92 -10.63 -12.52 8.96
N LYS A 93 -9.46 -13.15 9.22
CA LYS A 93 -8.19 -12.80 8.56
C LYS A 93 -8.28 -13.00 7.04
N MET A 94 -8.85 -14.11 6.59
CA MET A 94 -9.04 -14.38 5.15
C MET A 94 -9.95 -13.33 4.50
N ASN A 95 -11.06 -12.97 5.14
CA ASN A 95 -11.96 -11.96 4.60
C ASN A 95 -11.29 -10.58 4.46
N ARG A 96 -10.51 -10.16 5.46
CA ARG A 96 -9.70 -8.93 5.37
C ARG A 96 -8.68 -9.01 4.24
N MET A 97 -8.01 -10.15 4.08
CA MET A 97 -7.04 -10.34 3.00
C MET A 97 -7.70 -10.22 1.62
N VAL A 98 -8.85 -10.87 1.41
CA VAL A 98 -9.58 -10.80 0.13
C VAL A 98 -10.01 -9.36 -0.16
N LYS A 99 -10.53 -8.61 0.83
CA LYS A 99 -10.87 -7.20 0.66
C LYS A 99 -9.66 -6.36 0.24
N ASN A 100 -8.52 -6.54 0.90
CA ASN A 100 -7.30 -5.81 0.59
C ASN A 100 -6.78 -6.13 -0.83
N LEU A 101 -6.88 -7.41 -1.26
CA LEU A 101 -6.51 -7.83 -2.60
C LEU A 101 -7.42 -7.20 -3.67
N LEU A 102 -8.73 -7.16 -3.42
CA LEU A 102 -9.69 -6.52 -4.33
C LEU A 102 -9.43 -5.02 -4.45
N THR A 103 -9.21 -4.33 -3.32
CA THR A 103 -8.84 -2.91 -3.30
C THR A 103 -7.55 -2.65 -4.08
N LEU A 104 -6.51 -3.46 -3.82
CA LEU A 104 -5.24 -3.31 -4.53
C LEU A 104 -5.39 -3.52 -6.04
N ASN A 105 -6.19 -4.51 -6.44
CA ASN A 105 -6.49 -4.77 -7.85
C ASN A 105 -7.24 -3.60 -8.50
N GLN A 106 -8.24 -3.02 -7.81
CA GLN A 106 -8.96 -1.84 -8.28
C GLN A 106 -8.04 -0.63 -8.45
N LEU A 107 -7.14 -0.39 -7.49
CA LEU A 107 -6.18 0.73 -7.56
C LEU A 107 -5.13 0.57 -8.68
N GLU A 108 -4.69 -0.66 -8.98
CA GLU A 108 -3.64 -0.90 -9.96
C GLU A 108 -4.16 -1.07 -11.39
N PHE A 109 -5.33 -1.68 -11.55
CA PHE A 109 -5.86 -2.08 -12.87
C PHE A 109 -7.27 -1.56 -13.13
N GLY A 110 -7.92 -0.99 -12.12
CA GLY A 110 -9.25 -0.42 -12.25
C GLY A 110 -9.18 0.97 -12.89
N SER A 111 -10.28 1.33 -13.56
CA SER A 111 -10.57 2.71 -13.93
C SER A 111 -11.19 3.47 -12.74
N ASP A 112 -10.70 3.19 -11.52
CA ASP A 112 -11.26 3.82 -10.32
C ASP A 112 -10.85 5.29 -10.34
N GLU A 113 -11.75 6.15 -10.81
CA GLU A 113 -11.54 7.60 -10.83
C GLU A 113 -11.37 8.08 -9.40
N VAL A 114 -10.30 8.84 -9.16
CA VAL A 114 -10.06 9.48 -7.87
C VAL A 114 -11.02 10.64 -7.75
N GLU A 115 -11.93 10.57 -6.78
CA GLU A 115 -12.87 11.64 -6.50
C GLU A 115 -12.22 12.68 -5.60
N PHE A 116 -11.59 13.69 -6.20
CA PHE A 116 -10.98 14.77 -5.44
C PHE A 116 -12.03 15.69 -4.84
N GLU A 117 -12.03 15.82 -3.54
CA GLU A 117 -12.87 16.73 -2.79
C GLU A 117 -12.09 17.44 -1.67
N ARG A 118 -12.69 18.50 -1.13
CA ARG A 118 -12.08 19.24 -0.02
C ARG A 118 -12.67 18.75 1.29
N PHE A 119 -11.85 18.19 2.15
CA PHE A 119 -12.25 17.70 3.47
C PHE A 119 -11.26 18.12 4.57
N ASP A 120 -11.70 18.00 5.82
CA ASP A 120 -10.86 18.27 7.00
C ASP A 120 -10.11 17.01 7.44
N VAL A 121 -8.80 16.98 7.17
CA VAL A 121 -7.91 15.88 7.52
C VAL A 121 -7.85 15.62 9.02
N VAL A 122 -7.97 16.67 9.85
CA VAL A 122 -7.97 16.54 11.32
C VAL A 122 -9.18 15.75 11.79
N SER A 123 -10.36 16.07 11.27
CA SER A 123 -11.60 15.34 11.58
C SER A 123 -11.54 13.90 11.11
N LEU A 124 -11.04 13.66 9.90
CA LEU A 124 -10.85 12.31 9.35
C LEU A 124 -9.92 11.47 10.24
N VAL A 125 -8.75 11.98 10.60
CA VAL A 125 -7.76 11.27 11.43
C VAL A 125 -8.33 10.96 12.81
N LYS A 126 -9.05 11.90 13.44
CA LYS A 126 -9.75 11.66 14.72
C LYS A 126 -10.78 10.52 14.60
N GLY A 127 -11.55 10.50 13.51
CA GLY A 127 -12.50 9.42 13.23
C GLY A 127 -11.82 8.07 13.12
N VAL A 128 -10.68 7.98 12.43
CA VAL A 128 -9.90 6.75 12.32
C VAL A 128 -9.35 6.30 13.67
N ILE A 129 -8.77 7.20 14.48
CA ILE A 129 -8.26 6.89 15.82
C ILE A 129 -9.39 6.33 16.68
N SER A 130 -10.55 6.99 16.72
CA SER A 130 -11.72 6.53 17.48
C SER A 130 -12.20 5.15 17.03
N SER A 131 -12.18 4.87 15.72
CA SER A 131 -12.57 3.55 15.20
C SER A 131 -11.60 2.42 15.54
N CYS A 132 -10.35 2.76 15.92
CA CYS A 132 -9.31 1.82 16.31
C CYS A 132 -9.15 1.71 17.86
N GLU A 133 -9.97 2.37 18.64
CA GLU A 133 -9.84 2.46 20.12
C GLU A 133 -9.73 1.09 20.80
N ILE A 134 -10.54 0.13 20.38
CA ILE A 134 -10.51 -1.23 20.94
C ILE A 134 -9.15 -1.90 20.65
N LEU A 135 -8.63 -1.75 19.43
CA LEU A 135 -7.32 -2.32 19.06
C LEU A 135 -6.18 -1.66 19.83
N ILE A 136 -6.25 -0.34 20.02
CA ILE A 136 -5.28 0.44 20.81
C ILE A 136 -5.25 -0.06 22.24
N GLN A 137 -6.42 -0.22 22.87
CA GLN A 137 -6.55 -0.75 24.23
C GLN A 137 -6.03 -2.19 24.34
N GLN A 138 -6.34 -3.06 23.38
CA GLN A 138 -5.86 -4.45 23.37
C GLN A 138 -4.33 -4.53 23.24
N ALA A 139 -3.71 -3.64 22.46
CA ALA A 139 -2.26 -3.53 22.36
C ALA A 139 -1.62 -2.92 23.62
N GLY A 140 -2.42 -2.31 24.51
CA GLY A 140 -1.95 -1.54 25.66
C GLY A 140 -1.14 -0.31 25.23
N ALA A 141 -1.47 0.28 24.09
CA ALA A 141 -0.79 1.43 23.53
C ALA A 141 -1.45 2.73 24.00
N GLU A 142 -0.63 3.78 24.10
CA GLU A 142 -1.08 5.15 24.33
C GLU A 142 -0.93 5.96 23.05
N VAL A 143 -2.01 6.67 22.66
CA VAL A 143 -2.02 7.46 21.41
C VAL A 143 -2.07 8.93 21.74
N ASP A 144 -0.99 9.64 21.37
CA ASP A 144 -0.92 11.10 21.40
C ASP A 144 -1.35 11.65 20.04
N PHE A 145 -2.36 12.50 20.02
CA PHE A 145 -2.80 13.17 18.81
C PHE A 145 -2.46 14.67 18.86
N VAL A 146 -1.64 15.13 17.90
CA VAL A 146 -1.19 16.51 17.77
C VAL A 146 -1.63 17.06 16.43
N ALA A 147 -2.45 18.08 16.43
CA ALA A 147 -2.92 18.74 15.21
C ALA A 147 -3.25 20.21 15.46
N ASP A 148 -3.23 21.01 14.39
CA ASP A 148 -3.88 22.31 14.36
C ASP A 148 -5.41 22.17 14.53
N GLU A 149 -6.15 23.28 14.73
CA GLU A 149 -7.60 23.18 14.91
C GLU A 149 -8.30 22.54 13.70
N THR A 150 -7.89 22.90 12.48
CA THR A 150 -8.39 22.36 11.21
C THR A 150 -7.29 22.35 10.15
N ALA A 151 -7.24 21.30 9.34
CA ALA A 151 -6.34 21.22 8.19
C ALA A 151 -7.09 20.64 6.99
N TYR A 152 -7.42 21.50 6.03
CA TYR A 152 -8.12 21.07 4.83
C TYR A 152 -7.16 20.62 3.75
N ALA A 153 -7.47 19.47 3.13
CA ALA A 153 -6.78 18.96 1.96
C ALA A 153 -7.73 18.75 0.78
N TRP A 154 -7.14 18.65 -0.41
CA TRP A 154 -7.81 18.31 -1.65
C TRP A 154 -7.34 16.94 -2.10
N ALA A 155 -8.13 15.91 -1.83
CA ALA A 155 -7.86 14.51 -2.17
C ALA A 155 -9.16 13.70 -2.13
N ASP A 156 -9.08 12.39 -2.33
CA ASP A 156 -10.18 11.46 -2.11
C ASP A 156 -10.24 11.11 -0.61
N GLU A 157 -11.32 11.52 0.07
CA GLU A 157 -11.49 11.35 1.52
C GLU A 157 -11.46 9.89 1.93
N PHE A 158 -12.16 9.02 1.19
CA PHE A 158 -12.26 7.58 1.50
C PHE A 158 -10.91 6.88 1.33
N LYS A 159 -10.18 7.17 0.25
CA LYS A 159 -8.83 6.61 0.03
C LYS A 159 -7.84 7.16 1.05
N THR A 160 -7.98 8.44 1.45
CA THR A 160 -7.14 9.02 2.53
C THR A 160 -7.40 8.35 3.87
N GLU A 161 -8.68 8.10 4.21
CA GLU A 161 -9.04 7.33 5.42
C GLU A 161 -8.34 5.97 5.41
N GLN A 162 -8.30 5.29 4.27
CA GLN A 162 -7.64 4.00 4.13
C GLN A 162 -6.13 4.08 4.35
N VAL A 163 -5.45 5.15 3.89
CA VAL A 163 -4.02 5.39 4.17
C VAL A 163 -3.78 5.54 5.67
N VAL A 164 -4.54 6.42 6.33
CA VAL A 164 -4.43 6.66 7.78
C VAL A 164 -4.68 5.37 8.56
N ARG A 165 -5.71 4.62 8.21
CA ARG A 165 -6.05 3.35 8.85
C ARG A 165 -4.93 2.32 8.71
N ASN A 166 -4.32 2.20 7.51
CA ASN A 166 -3.18 1.30 7.28
C ASN A 166 -1.97 1.68 8.14
N TYR A 167 -1.64 2.97 8.23
CA TYR A 167 -0.53 3.42 9.08
C TYR A 167 -0.82 3.22 10.58
N LEU A 168 -2.02 3.56 11.03
CA LEU A 168 -2.39 3.40 12.44
C LEU A 168 -2.44 1.93 12.86
N THR A 169 -3.05 1.05 12.05
CA THR A 169 -3.06 -0.39 12.35
C THR A 169 -1.66 -0.99 12.31
N ASN A 170 -0.80 -0.54 11.40
CA ASN A 170 0.61 -0.93 11.37
C ASN A 170 1.32 -0.48 12.66
N ALA A 171 1.13 0.76 13.09
CA ALA A 171 1.68 1.28 14.34
C ALA A 171 1.21 0.48 15.56
N ILE A 172 -0.10 0.15 15.66
CA ILE A 172 -0.66 -0.66 16.74
C ILE A 172 -0.04 -2.07 16.80
N HIS A 173 0.20 -2.69 15.64
CA HIS A 173 0.78 -4.03 15.57
C HIS A 173 2.28 -4.08 15.90
N HIS A 174 3.01 -2.97 15.69
CA HIS A 174 4.45 -2.92 15.86
C HIS A 174 4.91 -2.04 17.04
N VAL A 175 3.97 -1.52 17.82
CA VAL A 175 4.30 -0.72 19.00
C VAL A 175 4.93 -1.60 20.09
N GLU A 176 6.13 -1.23 20.52
CA GLU A 176 6.92 -1.90 21.55
C GLU A 176 7.46 -0.87 22.57
N ASN A 177 8.16 -1.35 23.59
CA ASN A 177 8.83 -0.55 24.63
C ASN A 177 7.84 0.36 25.39
N GLU A 178 7.90 1.68 25.16
CA GLU A 178 7.01 2.67 25.79
C GLU A 178 5.55 2.53 25.38
N LYS A 179 5.26 1.72 24.35
CA LYS A 179 3.94 1.51 23.76
C LYS A 179 3.23 2.82 23.38
N ARG A 180 4.03 3.77 22.89
CA ARG A 180 3.58 5.09 22.47
C ARG A 180 3.37 5.14 20.96
N ILE A 181 2.21 5.63 20.57
CA ILE A 181 1.89 5.99 19.17
C ILE A 181 1.65 7.49 19.15
N GLU A 182 2.25 8.20 18.21
CA GLU A 182 2.02 9.63 18.04
C GLU A 182 1.51 9.89 16.62
N VAL A 183 0.35 10.52 16.51
CA VAL A 183 -0.25 10.90 15.23
C VAL A 183 -0.25 12.42 15.13
N ARG A 184 0.37 12.95 14.07
CA ARG A 184 0.42 14.41 13.85
C ARG A 184 -0.22 14.77 12.51
N VAL A 185 -0.94 15.90 12.50
CA VAL A 185 -1.43 16.55 11.29
C VAL A 185 -0.90 17.98 11.29
N ILE A 186 0.00 18.28 10.36
CA ILE A 186 0.70 19.57 10.31
C ILE A 186 0.47 20.18 8.92
N LYS A 187 0.03 21.44 8.90
CA LYS A 187 -0.02 22.23 7.68
C LYS A 187 1.32 22.92 7.47
N ASP A 188 1.98 22.62 6.35
CA ASP A 188 3.26 23.22 5.93
C ASP A 188 3.10 23.83 4.53
N GLY A 189 2.85 25.13 4.51
CA GLY A 189 2.64 25.89 3.28
C GLY A 189 1.40 25.43 2.52
N ASP A 190 1.63 24.87 1.32
CA ASP A 190 0.62 24.32 0.41
C ASP A 190 0.36 22.82 0.59
N LYS A 191 0.95 22.21 1.63
CA LYS A 191 0.79 20.80 1.95
C LYS A 191 0.21 20.58 3.34
N VAL A 192 -0.51 19.51 3.50
CA VAL A 192 -0.88 18.90 4.79
C VAL A 192 -0.10 17.60 4.92
N ARG A 193 0.75 17.51 5.94
CA ARG A 193 1.49 16.30 6.26
C ARG A 193 0.84 15.59 7.43
N VAL A 194 0.61 14.30 7.25
CA VAL A 194 0.17 13.39 8.30
C VAL A 194 1.33 12.45 8.63
N THR A 195 1.63 12.31 9.93
CA THR A 195 2.65 11.37 10.40
C THR A 195 2.05 10.44 11.45
N VAL A 196 2.48 9.18 11.44
CA VAL A 196 2.14 8.17 12.44
C VAL A 196 3.44 7.54 12.90
N PHE A 197 3.83 7.87 14.12
CA PHE A 197 5.00 7.31 14.80
C PHE A 197 4.56 6.21 15.75
N ASN A 198 5.32 5.14 15.86
CA ASN A 198 5.23 4.17 16.93
C ASN A 198 6.60 3.91 17.57
N SER A 199 6.61 3.79 18.91
CA SER A 199 7.78 3.32 19.62
C SER A 199 8.05 1.84 19.30
N GLY A 200 9.33 1.48 19.23
CA GLY A 200 9.75 0.12 18.92
C GLY A 200 11.13 0.08 18.26
N LYS A 201 11.43 -1.02 17.61
CA LYS A 201 12.69 -1.20 16.90
C LYS A 201 12.66 -0.49 15.56
N PRO A 202 13.76 0.20 15.18
CA PRO A 202 13.90 0.75 13.83
C PRO A 202 13.91 -0.37 12.79
N ILE A 203 13.41 -0.05 11.60
CA ILE A 203 13.42 -0.97 10.45
C ILE A 203 14.85 -1.04 9.89
N PRO A 204 15.40 -2.24 9.60
CA PRO A 204 16.69 -2.36 8.95
C PRO A 204 16.75 -1.55 7.65
N GLU A 205 17.85 -0.82 7.41
CA GLU A 205 17.96 0.07 6.24
C GLU A 205 17.82 -0.68 4.91
N GLU A 206 18.24 -1.93 4.85
CA GLU A 206 18.12 -2.82 3.69
C GLU A 206 16.66 -3.22 3.36
N ASP A 207 15.77 -3.11 4.36
CA ASP A 207 14.36 -3.46 4.24
C ASP A 207 13.47 -2.25 3.89
N VAL A 208 13.92 -1.03 4.20
CA VAL A 208 13.18 0.21 3.95
C VAL A 208 12.69 0.34 2.50
N PRO A 209 13.48 0.07 1.45
CA PRO A 209 13.02 0.15 0.07
C PRO A 209 11.94 -0.88 -0.29
N LYS A 210 11.93 -2.04 0.43
CA LYS A 210 11.04 -3.17 0.17
C LYS A 210 9.70 -3.11 0.92
N LEU A 211 9.57 -2.20 1.89
CA LEU A 211 8.35 -2.09 2.73
C LEU A 211 7.07 -1.89 1.92
N TRP A 212 7.18 -1.30 0.74
CA TRP A 212 6.09 -0.98 -0.16
C TRP A 212 5.77 -2.11 -1.14
N ASP A 213 6.56 -3.20 -1.10
CA ASP A 213 6.32 -4.37 -1.93
C ASP A 213 5.21 -5.23 -1.35
N LYS A 214 4.42 -5.86 -2.22
CA LYS A 214 3.31 -6.72 -1.84
C LYS A 214 3.81 -7.94 -1.06
N PHE A 215 3.16 -8.25 0.07
CA PHE A 215 3.49 -9.37 0.96
C PHE A 215 4.84 -9.29 1.65
N TYR A 216 5.53 -8.15 1.51
CA TYR A 216 6.80 -7.98 2.21
C TYR A 216 6.59 -7.82 3.71
N LYS A 217 7.42 -8.50 4.48
CA LYS A 217 7.39 -8.50 5.95
C LYS A 217 8.84 -8.51 6.45
N VAL A 218 9.20 -7.51 7.27
CA VAL A 218 10.53 -7.40 7.89
C VAL A 218 10.75 -8.57 8.84
N ASP A 219 9.76 -8.92 9.64
CA ASP A 219 9.81 -10.02 10.59
C ASP A 219 8.68 -11.02 10.36
N LYS A 220 9.03 -12.17 9.76
CA LYS A 220 8.08 -13.24 9.42
C LYS A 220 7.50 -13.95 10.66
N ALA A 221 8.18 -13.88 11.81
CA ALA A 221 7.76 -14.57 13.02
C ALA A 221 6.70 -13.75 13.79
N HIS A 222 6.94 -12.45 14.02
CA HIS A 222 6.03 -11.55 14.74
C HIS A 222 4.71 -11.31 13.99
N THR A 223 4.76 -11.26 12.66
CA THR A 223 3.59 -10.93 11.84
C THR A 223 2.54 -12.05 11.81
N ARG A 224 2.88 -13.28 12.20
CA ARG A 224 1.91 -14.38 12.32
C ARG A 224 0.96 -14.21 13.51
N GLU A 225 1.43 -13.63 14.58
CA GLU A 225 0.67 -13.43 15.82
C GLU A 225 -0.41 -12.34 15.68
N TYR A 226 -0.13 -11.29 14.91
CA TYR A 226 -1.02 -10.13 14.73
C TYR A 226 -1.75 -10.07 13.38
N GLY A 227 -1.55 -11.06 12.50
CA GLY A 227 -2.37 -11.23 11.28
C GLY A 227 -2.10 -10.23 10.14
N GLY A 228 -0.96 -9.56 10.12
CA GLY A 228 -0.59 -8.66 9.03
C GLY A 228 -0.28 -9.41 7.73
N ASN A 229 -1.00 -9.10 6.64
CA ASN A 229 -0.86 -9.79 5.35
C ASN A 229 0.23 -9.19 4.45
N GLY A 230 0.96 -8.16 4.89
CA GLY A 230 1.98 -7.48 4.08
C GLY A 230 1.42 -6.74 2.85
N ILE A 231 0.11 -6.42 2.83
CA ILE A 231 -0.55 -5.72 1.73
C ILE A 231 -0.84 -4.25 2.10
N GLY A 232 -0.93 -3.91 3.37
CA GLY A 232 -1.35 -2.59 3.83
C GLY A 232 -0.49 -1.45 3.27
N LEU A 233 0.83 -1.57 3.33
CA LEU A 233 1.75 -0.53 2.81
C LEU A 233 1.75 -0.48 1.27
N SER A 234 1.52 -1.59 0.56
CA SER A 234 1.37 -1.56 -0.89
C SER A 234 0.06 -0.88 -1.34
N ILE A 235 -1.01 -0.96 -0.53
CA ILE A 235 -2.22 -0.17 -0.74
C ILE A 235 -1.94 1.32 -0.56
N VAL A 236 -1.22 1.69 0.50
CA VAL A 236 -0.80 3.09 0.71
C VAL A 236 -0.01 3.61 -0.50
N LYS A 237 0.97 2.86 -0.96
CA LYS A 237 1.74 3.18 -2.17
C LYS A 237 0.82 3.44 -3.37
N ALA A 238 -0.09 2.51 -3.68
CA ALA A 238 -0.98 2.62 -4.83
C ALA A 238 -1.90 3.86 -4.74
N ILE A 239 -2.45 4.16 -3.54
CA ILE A 239 -3.27 5.34 -3.30
C ILE A 239 -2.44 6.62 -3.48
N MET A 240 -1.27 6.71 -2.85
CA MET A 240 -0.45 7.92 -2.89
C MET A 240 0.12 8.19 -4.29
N GLU A 241 0.45 7.13 -5.03
CA GLU A 241 0.82 7.24 -6.44
C GLU A 241 -0.34 7.71 -7.33
N SER A 242 -1.59 7.26 -7.07
CA SER A 242 -2.77 7.75 -7.77
C SER A 242 -3.09 9.23 -7.48
N PHE A 243 -2.74 9.71 -6.29
CA PHE A 243 -2.84 11.13 -5.92
C PHE A 243 -1.66 11.96 -6.45
N HIS A 244 -0.60 11.35 -6.96
CA HIS A 244 0.69 11.98 -7.28
C HIS A 244 1.30 12.72 -6.09
N GLN A 245 1.12 12.18 -4.88
CA GLN A 245 1.58 12.78 -3.64
C GLN A 245 2.71 11.95 -3.00
N LYS A 246 3.48 12.60 -2.13
CA LYS A 246 4.64 11.99 -1.46
C LYS A 246 4.22 11.20 -0.22
N TYR A 247 4.93 10.12 0.02
CA TYR A 247 4.81 9.28 1.20
C TYR A 247 6.17 8.69 1.57
N GLY A 248 6.31 8.18 2.77
CA GLY A 248 7.58 7.58 3.17
C GLY A 248 7.60 7.07 4.60
N VAL A 249 8.79 6.68 5.00
CA VAL A 249 9.11 6.19 6.34
C VAL A 249 10.40 6.83 6.82
N LYS A 250 10.51 7.03 8.13
CA LYS A 250 11.69 7.55 8.80
C LYS A 250 11.96 6.75 10.07
N ASN A 251 13.17 6.25 10.21
CA ASN A 251 13.64 5.62 11.43
C ASN A 251 14.09 6.65 12.46
N PHE A 252 13.83 6.33 13.73
CA PHE A 252 14.37 6.99 14.91
C PHE A 252 15.02 5.92 15.81
N ASP A 253 15.86 6.32 16.73
CA ASP A 253 16.53 5.39 17.65
C ASP A 253 15.55 4.57 18.50
N ASN A 254 14.35 5.13 18.77
CA ASN A 254 13.31 4.55 19.61
C ASN A 254 12.03 4.19 18.87
N GLY A 255 12.01 4.20 17.53
CA GLY A 255 10.79 3.87 16.79
C GLY A 255 10.85 4.21 15.31
N VAL A 256 9.67 4.17 14.69
CA VAL A 256 9.47 4.37 13.25
C VAL A 256 8.32 5.33 13.01
N GLU A 257 8.48 6.26 12.08
CA GLU A 257 7.44 7.19 11.64
C GLU A 257 7.11 6.95 10.16
N PHE A 258 5.86 6.66 9.88
CA PHE A 258 5.31 6.67 8.52
C PHE A 258 4.63 8.01 8.27
N TRP A 259 4.75 8.54 7.06
CA TRP A 259 4.20 9.85 6.72
C TRP A 259 3.67 9.91 5.28
N PHE A 260 2.74 10.80 5.04
CA PHE A 260 2.29 11.18 3.71
C PHE A 260 1.91 12.67 3.65
N GLU A 261 1.84 13.21 2.44
CA GLU A 261 1.47 14.60 2.17
C GLU A 261 0.24 14.65 1.25
N LEU A 262 -0.58 15.67 1.45
CA LEU A 262 -1.68 16.02 0.55
C LEU A 262 -1.58 17.48 0.19
N ASP A 263 -2.18 17.89 -0.93
CA ASP A 263 -2.30 19.31 -1.27
C ASP A 263 -3.26 20.00 -0.30
N ALA A 264 -2.83 21.11 0.30
CA ALA A 264 -3.67 21.88 1.17
C ALA A 264 -4.78 22.54 0.34
N GLY A 265 -6.03 22.27 0.69
CA GLY A 265 -7.19 22.94 0.10
C GLY A 265 -7.18 24.42 0.46
N ASN A 266 -6.59 25.29 -0.35
CA ASN A 266 -6.61 26.72 -0.12
C ASN A 266 -8.04 27.25 -0.15
N SER A 267 -8.43 27.98 0.91
CA SER A 267 -9.65 28.77 0.95
C SER A 267 -9.47 29.97 -0.01
N GLY A 268 -10.00 29.86 -1.22
CA GLY A 268 -10.19 30.99 -2.11
C GLY A 268 -9.16 31.11 -3.24
N ASN A 269 -9.46 30.50 -4.34
CA ASN A 269 -9.63 31.17 -5.62
C ASN A 269 -10.28 30.17 -6.59
N GLY A 270 -11.61 30.10 -6.52
CA GLY A 270 -12.41 29.63 -7.62
C GLY A 270 -12.38 30.69 -8.70
N GLU A 271 -11.46 30.59 -9.65
CA GLU A 271 -11.63 31.20 -10.96
C GLU A 271 -11.04 30.27 -12.02
N ASN A 272 -11.97 29.66 -12.71
CA ASN A 272 -11.97 29.32 -14.15
C ASN A 272 -10.62 29.33 -14.86
N THR A 273 -10.18 28.12 -15.24
CA THR A 273 -9.59 27.99 -16.56
C THR A 273 -10.21 26.79 -17.29
N LEU A 274 -11.53 26.91 -17.51
CA LEU A 274 -12.18 26.27 -18.66
C LEU A 274 -12.17 27.34 -19.76
N THR A 275 -11.15 27.36 -20.62
CA THR A 275 -11.27 27.88 -22.00
C THR A 275 -10.07 27.47 -22.82
N GLN A 276 -10.34 26.69 -23.80
CA GLN A 276 -9.81 26.41 -25.13
C GLN A 276 -9.07 25.09 -25.28
#